data_c2e0ffcef8c189d46995e4552af49112
#
_entry.id   c2e0ffcef8c189d46995e4552af49112
#
_cell.length_a   1.000
_cell.length_b   1.000
_cell.length_c   1.000
_cell.angle_alpha   90.00
_cell.angle_beta   90.00
_cell.angle_gamma   90.00
#
_symmetry.space_group_name_H-M   'P 1'
#
loop_
_entity.id
_entity.type
_entity.pdbx_description
1 polymer ?
#
loop_
_entity_poly.entity_id
_entity_poly.type
_entity_poly.pdbx_seq_one_letter_code
_entity_poly.pdbx_strand_id
1 'polypeptide(L)'
;TLMRSSAASDVYKRQGVKWGRSLYKNIQHFILFQLTINVVAILIACIGPFIGIDLPFTVTQMLWVNLIMDTFAALALATEPANDAVMKDKPRSPKAFIITKPMWCEIFGVGIIFFIFLVTLLYTKAVSLTEFFTIFVLLQWWNLFNARVFGQRRSIFDGLLKNPAFAGIALVILVGQFLIVQYGGAMFRTEPLSMETWGLILAGTSVVTVVRELAYQLSKIFK
;
A
#
# COMPACT_ATOMS: atom_id res chain seq x y z
N THR A 1 -49.21 9.81 1.54
CA THR A 1 -48.34 8.85 2.32
C THR A 1 -47.51 7.94 1.42
N LEU A 2 -48.06 7.42 0.31
CA LEU A 2 -47.39 6.56 -0.64
C LEU A 2 -46.16 7.20 -1.34
N MET A 3 -46.25 8.47 -1.76
CA MET A 3 -45.14 9.22 -2.39
C MET A 3 -43.95 9.43 -1.45
N ARG A 4 -44.16 9.65 -0.16
CA ARG A 4 -43.06 9.73 0.84
C ARG A 4 -42.36 8.42 1.06
N SER A 5 -43.10 7.30 1.02
CA SER A 5 -42.55 5.95 1.16
C SER A 5 -41.66 5.56 -0.02
N SER A 6 -42.05 5.91 -1.28
CA SER A 6 -41.24 5.63 -2.47
C SER A 6 -39.96 6.47 -2.50
N ALA A 7 -40.03 7.75 -2.17
CA ALA A 7 -38.86 8.63 -2.12
C ALA A 7 -37.84 8.18 -1.06
N ALA A 8 -38.31 7.79 0.13
CA ALA A 8 -37.45 7.24 1.17
C ALA A 8 -36.76 5.94 0.73
N SER A 9 -37.51 5.04 0.04
CA SER A 9 -36.98 3.79 -0.54
C SER A 9 -35.90 4.06 -1.57
N ASP A 10 -36.08 5.05 -2.43
CA ASP A 10 -35.11 5.38 -3.49
C ASP A 10 -33.83 6.01 -2.91
N VAL A 11 -33.94 6.85 -1.88
CA VAL A 11 -32.77 7.36 -1.16
C VAL A 11 -31.97 6.20 -0.53
N TYR A 12 -32.67 5.26 0.11
CA TYR A 12 -32.03 4.09 0.74
C TYR A 12 -31.32 3.19 -0.29
N LYS A 13 -31.96 2.92 -1.42
CA LYS A 13 -31.36 2.15 -2.54
C LYS A 13 -30.12 2.83 -3.08
N ARG A 14 -30.20 4.16 -3.31
CA ARG A 14 -29.07 4.95 -3.80
C ARG A 14 -27.89 4.94 -2.83
N GLN A 15 -28.16 5.04 -1.55
CA GLN A 15 -27.16 4.96 -0.49
C GLN A 15 -26.51 3.56 -0.44
N GLY A 16 -27.32 2.50 -0.53
CA GLY A 16 -26.81 1.12 -0.61
C GLY A 16 -25.87 0.89 -1.80
N VAL A 17 -26.23 1.40 -2.98
CA VAL A 17 -25.39 1.33 -4.18
C VAL A 17 -24.09 2.11 -3.98
N LYS A 18 -24.12 3.29 -3.40
CA LYS A 18 -22.93 4.10 -3.09
C LYS A 18 -21.96 3.35 -2.18
N TRP A 19 -22.47 2.80 -1.09
CA TRP A 19 -21.67 2.03 -0.15
C TRP A 19 -21.08 0.77 -0.77
N GLY A 20 -21.88 -0.01 -1.50
CA GLY A 20 -21.41 -1.22 -2.17
C GLY A 20 -20.29 -0.93 -3.18
N ARG A 21 -20.43 0.12 -3.99
CA ARG A 21 -19.39 0.54 -4.94
C ARG A 21 -18.12 1.06 -4.27
N SER A 22 -18.26 1.79 -3.17
CA SER A 22 -17.11 2.27 -2.40
C SER A 22 -16.36 1.13 -1.73
N LEU A 23 -17.06 0.20 -1.11
CA LEU A 23 -16.47 -1.01 -0.52
C LEU A 23 -15.71 -1.82 -1.58
N TYR A 24 -16.29 -1.98 -2.77
CA TYR A 24 -15.63 -2.68 -3.87
C TYR A 24 -14.30 -1.99 -4.26
N LYS A 25 -14.25 -0.65 -4.32
CA LYS A 25 -13.02 0.08 -4.60
C LYS A 25 -11.99 -0.09 -3.48
N ASN A 26 -12.42 -0.06 -2.23
CA ASN A 26 -11.53 -0.29 -1.09
C ASN A 26 -10.88 -1.69 -1.15
N ILE A 27 -11.67 -2.71 -1.52
CA ILE A 27 -11.15 -4.06 -1.75
C ILE A 27 -10.14 -4.07 -2.91
N GLN A 28 -10.40 -3.36 -4.01
CA GLN A 28 -9.45 -3.27 -5.12
C GLN A 28 -8.13 -2.60 -4.70
N HIS A 29 -8.20 -1.54 -3.90
CA HIS A 29 -7.00 -0.85 -3.37
C HIS A 29 -6.17 -1.78 -2.48
N PHE A 30 -6.84 -2.56 -1.62
CA PHE A 30 -6.16 -3.55 -0.79
C PHE A 30 -5.51 -4.66 -1.63
N ILE A 31 -6.22 -5.23 -2.60
CA ILE A 31 -5.67 -6.27 -3.48
C ILE A 31 -4.47 -5.72 -4.28
N LEU A 32 -4.57 -4.49 -4.80
CA LEU A 32 -3.47 -3.82 -5.48
C LEU A 32 -2.23 -3.73 -4.58
N PHE A 33 -2.42 -3.23 -3.37
CA PHE A 33 -1.36 -3.10 -2.37
C PHE A 33 -0.71 -4.45 -2.08
N GLN A 34 -1.50 -5.44 -1.69
CA GLN A 34 -1.03 -6.76 -1.28
C GLN A 34 -0.33 -7.52 -2.42
N LEU A 35 -0.88 -7.50 -3.63
CA LEU A 35 -0.25 -8.18 -4.77
C LEU A 35 1.08 -7.54 -5.15
N THR A 36 1.20 -6.21 -5.06
CA THR A 36 2.47 -5.53 -5.33
C THR A 36 3.57 -6.03 -4.38
N ILE A 37 3.27 -6.12 -3.08
CA ILE A 37 4.20 -6.63 -2.05
C ILE A 37 4.59 -8.08 -2.36
N ASN A 38 3.60 -8.93 -2.59
CA ASN A 38 3.83 -10.36 -2.82
C ASN A 38 4.65 -10.61 -4.08
N VAL A 39 4.42 -9.86 -5.16
CA VAL A 39 5.25 -9.95 -6.37
C VAL A 39 6.70 -9.61 -6.07
N VAL A 40 6.98 -8.54 -5.33
CA VAL A 40 8.34 -8.16 -4.94
C VAL A 40 9.00 -9.25 -4.09
N ALA A 41 8.31 -9.75 -3.07
CA ALA A 41 8.82 -10.78 -2.17
C ALA A 41 9.13 -12.09 -2.91
N ILE A 42 8.22 -12.52 -3.80
CA ILE A 42 8.40 -13.73 -4.61
C ILE A 42 9.57 -13.56 -5.59
N LEU A 43 9.68 -12.41 -6.25
CA LEU A 43 10.79 -12.14 -7.16
C LEU A 43 12.14 -12.17 -6.44
N ILE A 44 12.24 -11.58 -5.26
CA ILE A 44 13.45 -11.63 -4.43
C ILE A 44 13.77 -13.08 -4.00
N ALA A 45 12.77 -13.83 -3.55
CA ALA A 45 12.94 -15.20 -3.11
C ALA A 45 13.32 -16.14 -4.26
N CYS A 46 12.76 -15.94 -5.46
CA CYS A 46 13.05 -16.78 -6.63
C CYS A 46 14.37 -16.44 -7.31
N ILE A 47 14.65 -15.14 -7.48
CA ILE A 47 15.81 -14.68 -8.29
C ILE A 47 17.06 -14.54 -7.42
N GLY A 48 16.92 -14.18 -6.14
CA GLY A 48 18.03 -13.98 -5.21
C GLY A 48 19.08 -15.10 -5.25
N PRO A 49 18.69 -16.37 -5.07
CA PRO A 49 19.63 -17.51 -5.11
C PRO A 49 20.42 -17.63 -6.43
N PHE A 50 19.81 -17.29 -7.57
CA PHE A 50 20.48 -17.37 -8.89
C PHE A 50 21.56 -16.30 -9.08
N ILE A 51 21.47 -15.19 -8.36
CA ILE A 51 22.46 -14.11 -8.40
C ILE A 51 23.40 -14.13 -7.19
N GLY A 52 23.40 -15.25 -6.44
CA GLY A 52 24.30 -15.45 -5.31
C GLY A 52 23.91 -14.66 -4.05
N ILE A 53 22.65 -14.29 -3.91
CA ILE A 53 22.11 -13.62 -2.73
C ILE A 53 21.34 -14.64 -1.90
N ASP A 54 21.76 -14.85 -0.66
CA ASP A 54 21.00 -15.65 0.31
C ASP A 54 19.65 -14.98 0.60
N LEU A 55 18.68 -15.77 1.06
CA LEU A 55 17.35 -15.24 1.43
C LEU A 55 17.50 -14.14 2.49
N PRO A 56 17.17 -12.87 2.13
CA PRO A 56 17.44 -11.74 2.99
C PRO A 56 16.43 -11.62 4.14
N PHE A 57 15.34 -12.38 4.08
CA PHE A 57 14.27 -12.34 5.07
C PHE A 57 14.22 -13.59 5.93
N THR A 58 13.95 -13.40 7.22
CA THR A 58 13.60 -14.50 8.13
C THR A 58 12.10 -14.81 8.05
N VAL A 59 11.72 -16.01 8.53
CA VAL A 59 10.31 -16.40 8.61
C VAL A 59 9.50 -15.42 9.48
N THR A 60 10.06 -14.97 10.59
CA THR A 60 9.43 -14.00 11.50
C THR A 60 9.22 -12.64 10.85
N GLN A 61 10.19 -12.17 10.04
CA GLN A 61 10.05 -10.93 9.26
C GLN A 61 8.94 -11.05 8.22
N MET A 62 8.87 -12.18 7.51
CA MET A 62 7.81 -12.42 6.53
C MET A 62 6.43 -12.57 7.17
N LEU A 63 6.36 -13.17 8.37
CA LEU A 63 5.11 -13.20 9.14
C LEU A 63 4.67 -11.80 9.59
N TRP A 64 5.61 -10.95 10.01
CA TRP A 64 5.30 -9.56 10.32
C TRP A 64 4.67 -8.84 9.13
N VAL A 65 5.29 -8.93 7.96
CA VAL A 65 4.82 -8.25 6.76
C VAL A 65 3.48 -8.83 6.29
N ASN A 66 3.42 -10.15 6.06
CA ASN A 66 2.26 -10.76 5.39
C ASN A 66 1.07 -11.01 6.33
N LEU A 67 1.26 -11.10 7.63
CA LEU A 67 0.15 -11.34 8.55
C LEU A 67 -0.27 -10.05 9.27
N ILE A 68 0.67 -9.37 9.89
CA ILE A 68 0.36 -8.23 10.76
C ILE A 68 0.20 -6.96 9.94
N MET A 69 1.21 -6.61 9.16
CA MET A 69 1.18 -5.39 8.35
C MET A 69 0.06 -5.42 7.31
N ASP A 70 -0.15 -6.54 6.61
CA ASP A 70 -1.23 -6.67 5.61
C ASP A 70 -2.61 -6.57 6.26
N THR A 71 -2.79 -7.12 7.47
CA THR A 71 -4.06 -6.99 8.21
C THR A 71 -4.34 -5.53 8.57
N PHE A 72 -3.34 -4.80 9.07
CA PHE A 72 -3.50 -3.39 9.35
C PHE A 72 -3.69 -2.55 8.08
N ALA A 73 -3.00 -2.87 6.99
CA ALA A 73 -3.18 -2.20 5.71
C ALA A 73 -4.59 -2.43 5.14
N ALA A 74 -5.11 -3.65 5.24
CA ALA A 74 -6.49 -3.97 4.86
C ALA A 74 -7.49 -3.14 5.67
N LEU A 75 -7.28 -3.06 7.00
CA LEU A 75 -8.12 -2.26 7.88
C LEU A 75 -8.03 -0.78 7.54
N ALA A 76 -6.82 -0.24 7.31
CA ALA A 76 -6.62 1.15 6.91
C ALA A 76 -7.38 1.50 5.62
N LEU A 77 -7.26 0.67 4.58
CA LEU A 77 -7.93 0.88 3.30
C LEU A 77 -9.45 0.66 3.38
N ALA A 78 -9.91 -0.20 4.29
CA ALA A 78 -11.35 -0.41 4.55
C ALA A 78 -12.01 0.82 5.20
N THR A 79 -11.25 1.65 5.94
CA THR A 79 -11.78 2.86 6.59
C THR A 79 -12.01 4.03 5.63
N GLU A 80 -11.62 3.92 4.36
CA GLU A 80 -11.83 5.00 3.39
C GLU A 80 -13.32 5.28 3.21
N PRO A 81 -13.74 6.56 3.37
CA PRO A 81 -15.14 6.92 3.32
C PRO A 81 -15.73 6.74 1.93
N ALA A 82 -17.03 6.48 1.89
CA ALA A 82 -17.76 6.37 0.64
C ALA A 82 -17.73 7.68 -0.16
N ASN A 83 -17.22 7.63 -1.39
CA ASN A 83 -17.06 8.77 -2.27
C ASN A 83 -18.24 8.88 -3.24
N ASP A 84 -18.80 10.09 -3.42
CA ASP A 84 -19.87 10.33 -4.39
C ASP A 84 -19.44 10.12 -5.85
N ALA A 85 -18.16 10.22 -6.16
CA ALA A 85 -17.63 9.96 -7.49
C ALA A 85 -17.95 8.55 -8.00
N VAL A 86 -18.11 7.55 -7.10
CA VAL A 86 -18.44 6.17 -7.48
C VAL A 86 -19.83 6.06 -8.12
N MET A 87 -20.72 7.04 -7.89
CA MET A 87 -22.05 7.06 -8.48
C MET A 87 -22.04 7.39 -9.98
N LYS A 88 -20.95 8.00 -10.47
CA LYS A 88 -20.75 8.29 -11.91
C LYS A 88 -20.22 7.08 -12.68
N ASP A 89 -19.75 6.07 -11.99
CA ASP A 89 -19.23 4.85 -12.63
C ASP A 89 -20.38 4.05 -13.25
N LYS A 90 -20.13 3.47 -14.43
CA LYS A 90 -21.09 2.55 -15.09
C LYS A 90 -21.32 1.31 -14.23
N PRO A 91 -22.52 0.71 -14.31
CA PRO A 91 -22.78 -0.59 -13.68
C PRO A 91 -21.77 -1.63 -14.15
N ARG A 92 -21.26 -2.43 -13.24
CA ARG A 92 -20.26 -3.44 -13.52
C ARG A 92 -20.94 -4.77 -13.87
N SER A 93 -20.35 -5.51 -14.81
CA SER A 93 -20.78 -6.87 -15.09
C SER A 93 -20.47 -7.80 -13.90
N PRO A 94 -21.39 -8.67 -13.47
CA PRO A 94 -21.14 -9.66 -12.42
C PRO A 94 -19.98 -10.62 -12.75
N LYS A 95 -19.67 -10.81 -14.03
CA LYS A 95 -18.58 -11.67 -14.52
C LYS A 95 -17.22 -10.95 -14.63
N ALA A 96 -17.15 -9.65 -14.30
CA ALA A 96 -15.92 -8.90 -14.43
C ALA A 96 -14.93 -9.27 -13.31
N PHE A 97 -13.66 -9.51 -13.67
CA PHE A 97 -12.60 -9.78 -12.71
C PHE A 97 -12.36 -8.58 -11.76
N ILE A 98 -11.99 -8.86 -10.53
CA ILE A 98 -11.68 -7.85 -9.53
C ILE A 98 -10.45 -7.05 -9.96
N ILE A 99 -9.42 -7.74 -10.46
CA ILE A 99 -8.18 -7.13 -10.92
C ILE A 99 -8.39 -6.64 -12.35
N THR A 100 -8.23 -5.35 -12.56
CA THR A 100 -8.36 -4.70 -13.87
C THR A 100 -7.02 -4.59 -14.56
N LYS A 101 -7.01 -4.37 -15.88
CA LYS A 101 -5.76 -4.14 -16.65
C LYS A 101 -4.89 -3.02 -16.07
N PRO A 102 -5.44 -1.84 -15.68
CA PRO A 102 -4.63 -0.81 -15.01
C PRO A 102 -4.01 -1.29 -13.68
N MET A 103 -4.71 -2.13 -12.91
CA MET A 103 -4.14 -2.70 -11.67
C MET A 103 -2.96 -3.62 -11.98
N TRP A 104 -3.05 -4.46 -13.01
CA TRP A 104 -1.93 -5.30 -13.43
C TRP A 104 -0.71 -4.47 -13.82
N CYS A 105 -0.90 -3.39 -14.59
CA CYS A 105 0.20 -2.48 -14.97
C CYS A 105 0.83 -1.83 -13.73
N GLU A 106 0.04 -1.43 -12.75
CA GLU A 106 0.54 -0.82 -11.50
C GLU A 106 1.29 -1.85 -10.64
N ILE A 107 0.71 -3.05 -10.44
CA ILE A 107 1.32 -4.12 -9.64
C ILE A 107 2.70 -4.51 -10.19
N PHE A 108 2.78 -4.79 -11.49
CA PHE A 108 4.05 -5.18 -12.09
C PHE A 108 4.99 -3.99 -12.27
N GLY A 109 4.47 -2.81 -12.63
CA GLY A 109 5.28 -1.61 -12.80
C GLY A 109 5.97 -1.21 -11.50
N VAL A 110 5.21 -1.01 -10.43
CA VAL A 110 5.76 -0.66 -9.12
C VAL A 110 6.55 -1.83 -8.52
N GLY A 111 6.04 -3.06 -8.66
CA GLY A 111 6.70 -4.26 -8.16
C GLY A 111 8.09 -4.49 -8.79
N ILE A 112 8.22 -4.33 -10.10
CA ILE A 112 9.52 -4.48 -10.79
C ILE A 112 10.48 -3.36 -10.37
N ILE A 113 10.01 -2.13 -10.24
CA ILE A 113 10.87 -1.01 -9.78
C ILE A 113 11.39 -1.31 -8.36
N PHE A 114 10.52 -1.73 -7.44
CA PHE A 114 10.92 -2.10 -6.09
C PHE A 114 11.89 -3.28 -6.09
N PHE A 115 11.61 -4.29 -6.90
CA PHE A 115 12.49 -5.45 -7.04
C PHE A 115 13.88 -5.06 -7.51
N ILE A 116 14.00 -4.28 -8.59
CA ILE A 116 15.30 -3.83 -9.13
C ILE A 116 16.05 -3.02 -8.07
N PHE A 117 15.38 -2.09 -7.40
CA PHE A 117 15.97 -1.28 -6.35
C PHE A 117 16.51 -2.13 -5.19
N LEU A 118 15.69 -3.03 -4.67
CA LEU A 118 16.04 -3.89 -3.55
C LEU A 118 17.16 -4.89 -3.90
N VAL A 119 17.11 -5.49 -5.09
CA VAL A 119 18.17 -6.38 -5.56
C VAL A 119 19.48 -5.62 -5.75
N THR A 120 19.44 -4.39 -6.25
CA THR A 120 20.64 -3.56 -6.37
C THR A 120 21.28 -3.30 -5.00
N LEU A 121 20.49 -2.99 -3.96
CA LEU A 121 20.98 -2.81 -2.60
C LEU A 121 21.64 -4.09 -2.04
N LEU A 122 21.03 -5.24 -2.28
CA LEU A 122 21.60 -6.53 -1.86
C LEU A 122 22.87 -6.88 -2.61
N TYR A 123 22.87 -6.72 -3.92
CA TYR A 123 24.01 -7.05 -4.78
C TYR A 123 25.23 -6.19 -4.46
N THR A 124 25.02 -4.90 -4.27
CA THR A 124 26.09 -3.94 -3.91
C THR A 124 26.52 -4.05 -2.44
N LYS A 125 25.79 -4.83 -1.61
CA LYS A 125 26.00 -4.88 -0.16
C LYS A 125 26.05 -3.49 0.49
N ALA A 126 25.27 -2.56 -0.06
CA ALA A 126 25.25 -1.17 0.37
C ALA A 126 24.57 -0.97 1.73
N VAL A 127 23.79 -1.95 2.17
CA VAL A 127 22.99 -1.88 3.40
C VAL A 127 23.11 -3.19 4.19
N SER A 128 22.96 -3.10 5.52
CA SER A 128 22.84 -4.27 6.38
C SER A 128 21.50 -4.99 6.17
N LEU A 129 21.37 -6.23 6.64
CA LEU A 129 20.12 -6.99 6.54
C LEU A 129 18.96 -6.31 7.30
N THR A 130 19.26 -5.63 8.40
CA THR A 130 18.27 -4.85 9.18
C THR A 130 17.79 -3.62 8.40
N GLU A 131 18.72 -2.89 7.80
CA GLU A 131 18.39 -1.74 6.94
C GLU A 131 17.58 -2.21 5.73
N PHE A 132 17.98 -3.30 5.10
CA PHE A 132 17.26 -3.88 3.96
C PHE A 132 15.81 -4.23 4.33
N PHE A 133 15.60 -4.93 5.45
CA PHE A 133 14.26 -5.25 5.95
C PHE A 133 13.45 -3.98 6.23
N THR A 134 14.07 -2.98 6.84
CA THR A 134 13.44 -1.69 7.14
C THR A 134 13.05 -0.94 5.87
N ILE A 135 13.95 -0.89 4.88
CA ILE A 135 13.70 -0.29 3.56
C ILE A 135 12.52 -1.00 2.88
N PHE A 136 12.52 -2.34 2.87
CA PHE A 136 11.43 -3.13 2.28
C PHE A 136 10.09 -2.77 2.90
N VAL A 137 9.99 -2.73 4.23
CA VAL A 137 8.74 -2.40 4.94
C VAL A 137 8.33 -0.95 4.70
N LEU A 138 9.27 0.00 4.71
CA LEU A 138 8.94 1.42 4.49
C LEU A 138 8.55 1.73 3.04
N LEU A 139 9.11 1.05 2.05
CA LEU A 139 8.62 1.13 0.66
C LEU A 139 7.15 0.71 0.58
N GLN A 140 6.77 -0.36 1.28
CA GLN A 140 5.39 -0.83 1.34
C GLN A 140 4.51 0.15 2.11
N TRP A 141 5.00 0.68 3.22
CA TRP A 141 4.29 1.67 4.02
C TRP A 141 3.95 2.92 3.20
N TRP A 142 4.90 3.44 2.41
CA TRP A 142 4.64 4.53 1.48
C TRP A 142 3.70 4.12 0.34
N ASN A 143 3.83 2.89 -0.16
CA ASN A 143 2.96 2.37 -1.21
C ASN A 143 1.49 2.23 -0.75
N LEU A 144 1.24 2.07 0.55
CA LEU A 144 -0.11 2.08 1.12
C LEU A 144 -0.85 3.40 0.81
N PHE A 145 -0.15 4.55 0.89
CA PHE A 145 -0.72 5.85 0.52
C PHE A 145 -1.01 5.94 -0.98
N ASN A 146 -0.14 5.37 -1.82
CA ASN A 146 -0.36 5.31 -3.25
C ASN A 146 -1.55 4.43 -3.63
N ALA A 147 -1.67 3.26 -3.01
CA ALA A 147 -2.78 2.34 -3.22
C ALA A 147 -4.13 2.97 -2.85
N ARG A 148 -4.18 3.77 -1.76
CA ARG A 148 -5.37 4.48 -1.30
C ARG A 148 -5.99 5.37 -2.38
N VAL A 149 -5.19 6.01 -3.21
CA VAL A 149 -5.64 6.96 -4.25
C VAL A 149 -5.61 6.38 -5.65
N PHE A 150 -5.36 5.09 -5.81
CA PHE A 150 -5.33 4.44 -7.11
C PHE A 150 -6.62 4.64 -7.89
N GLY A 151 -6.50 4.96 -9.18
CA GLY A 151 -7.65 5.24 -10.05
C GLY A 151 -8.41 6.54 -9.75
N GLN A 152 -7.93 7.33 -8.78
CA GLN A 152 -8.51 8.62 -8.42
C GLN A 152 -7.54 9.76 -8.81
N ARG A 153 -8.10 10.84 -9.33
CA ARG A 153 -7.32 12.06 -9.65
C ARG A 153 -7.30 12.99 -8.44
N ARG A 154 -6.60 12.57 -7.41
CA ARG A 154 -6.40 13.38 -6.19
C ARG A 154 -4.98 13.19 -5.64
N SER A 155 -4.52 14.15 -4.85
CA SER A 155 -3.27 14.07 -4.10
C SER A 155 -3.33 12.91 -3.10
N ILE A 156 -2.17 12.30 -2.82
CA ILE A 156 -2.02 11.26 -1.78
C ILE A 156 -2.33 11.79 -0.37
N PHE A 157 -2.15 13.09 -0.15
CA PHE A 157 -2.42 13.74 1.14
C PHE A 157 -3.88 14.22 1.27
N ASP A 158 -4.62 14.23 0.15
CA ASP A 158 -6.01 14.68 0.15
C ASP A 158 -6.91 13.77 0.98
N GLY A 159 -7.68 14.37 1.88
CA GLY A 159 -8.56 13.64 2.77
C GLY A 159 -7.88 12.84 3.89
N LEU A 160 -6.54 12.89 4.03
CA LEU A 160 -5.83 12.18 5.10
C LEU A 160 -6.27 12.65 6.49
N LEU A 161 -6.38 13.95 6.69
CA LEU A 161 -6.87 14.55 7.95
C LEU A 161 -8.35 14.28 8.21
N LYS A 162 -9.12 13.96 7.16
CA LYS A 162 -10.54 13.59 7.28
C LYS A 162 -10.76 12.11 7.62
N ASN A 163 -9.71 11.31 7.52
CA ASN A 163 -9.73 9.88 7.87
C ASN A 163 -8.68 9.59 8.95
N PRO A 164 -8.95 9.95 10.21
CA PRO A 164 -8.03 9.72 11.32
C PRO A 164 -7.77 8.23 11.57
N ALA A 165 -8.70 7.36 11.22
CA ALA A 165 -8.52 5.92 11.36
C ALA A 165 -7.41 5.41 10.43
N PHE A 166 -7.39 5.82 9.15
CA PHE A 166 -6.30 5.49 8.24
C PHE A 166 -4.94 5.98 8.76
N ALA A 167 -4.87 7.24 9.16
CA ALA A 167 -3.64 7.85 9.68
C ALA A 167 -3.15 7.15 10.97
N GLY A 168 -4.07 6.83 11.87
CA GLY A 168 -3.77 6.11 13.11
C GLY A 168 -3.24 4.70 12.85
N ILE A 169 -3.84 3.95 11.93
CA ILE A 169 -3.39 2.60 11.57
C ILE A 169 -2.04 2.67 10.87
N ALA A 170 -1.83 3.60 9.94
CA ALA A 170 -0.53 3.79 9.30
C ALA A 170 0.57 4.11 10.32
N LEU A 171 0.27 4.92 11.34
CA LEU A 171 1.17 5.19 12.44
C LEU A 171 1.46 3.94 13.28
N VAL A 172 0.45 3.12 13.56
CA VAL A 172 0.63 1.84 14.30
C VAL A 172 1.59 0.92 13.56
N ILE A 173 1.48 0.80 12.23
CA ILE A 173 2.42 0.01 11.41
C ILE A 173 3.84 0.56 11.55
N LEU A 174 4.02 1.87 11.45
CA LEU A 174 5.32 2.52 11.54
C LEU A 174 5.95 2.34 12.92
N VAL A 175 5.17 2.53 13.99
CA VAL A 175 5.63 2.32 15.38
C VAL A 175 5.95 0.84 15.61
N GLY A 176 5.13 -0.08 15.11
CA GLY A 176 5.40 -1.51 15.19
C GLY A 176 6.71 -1.89 14.51
N GLN A 177 6.97 -1.36 13.30
CA GLN A 177 8.24 -1.57 12.60
C GLN A 177 9.43 -1.02 13.40
N PHE A 178 9.28 0.18 13.96
CA PHE A 178 10.32 0.77 14.81
C PHE A 178 10.63 -0.11 16.03
N LEU A 179 9.61 -0.59 16.73
CA LEU A 179 9.77 -1.45 17.90
C LEU A 179 10.45 -2.78 17.55
N ILE A 180 10.07 -3.39 16.42
CA ILE A 180 10.68 -4.65 15.95
C ILE A 180 12.15 -4.45 15.63
N VAL A 181 12.52 -3.38 14.96
CA VAL A 181 13.91 -3.12 14.59
C VAL A 181 14.75 -2.80 15.83
N GLN A 182 14.22 -2.01 16.76
CA GLN A 182 14.99 -1.57 17.94
C GLN A 182 15.06 -2.62 19.05
N TYR A 183 14.01 -3.45 19.19
CA TYR A 183 13.89 -4.37 20.34
C TYR A 183 13.67 -5.83 19.94
N GLY A 184 13.49 -6.14 18.66
CA GLY A 184 13.21 -7.48 18.17
C GLY A 184 14.38 -8.45 18.25
N GLY A 185 15.60 -7.94 18.18
CA GLY A 185 16.84 -8.70 18.39
C GLY A 185 16.90 -10.02 17.64
N ALA A 186 17.24 -11.09 18.32
CA ALA A 186 17.42 -12.42 17.74
C ALA A 186 16.14 -12.98 17.12
N MET A 187 14.95 -12.63 17.63
CA MET A 187 13.67 -13.14 17.12
C MET A 187 13.41 -12.67 15.70
N PHE A 188 13.69 -11.40 15.39
CA PHE A 188 13.53 -10.81 14.06
C PHE A 188 14.86 -10.71 13.29
N ARG A 189 15.97 -11.14 13.88
CA ARG A 189 17.31 -11.00 13.32
C ARG A 189 17.59 -9.54 12.93
N THR A 190 17.26 -8.64 13.86
CA THR A 190 17.43 -7.20 13.70
C THR A 190 18.43 -6.67 14.71
N GLU A 191 19.16 -5.64 14.30
CA GLU A 191 20.05 -4.83 15.14
C GLU A 191 19.49 -3.42 15.25
N PRO A 192 19.59 -2.76 16.43
CA PRO A 192 19.09 -1.41 16.59
C PRO A 192 19.74 -0.45 15.59
N LEU A 193 18.93 0.33 14.88
CA LEU A 193 19.40 1.34 13.94
C LEU A 193 19.50 2.71 14.62
N SER A 194 20.49 3.51 14.19
CA SER A 194 20.60 4.90 14.63
C SER A 194 19.42 5.75 14.12
N MET A 195 19.10 6.83 14.83
CA MET A 195 18.04 7.75 14.39
C MET A 195 18.38 8.44 13.07
N GLU A 196 19.65 8.63 12.78
CA GLU A 196 20.13 9.14 11.51
C GLU A 196 19.82 8.18 10.37
N THR A 197 20.13 6.89 10.55
CA THR A 197 19.80 5.83 9.58
C THR A 197 18.28 5.72 9.35
N TRP A 198 17.47 5.81 10.41
CA TRP A 198 16.01 5.86 10.29
C TRP A 198 15.56 7.04 9.45
N GLY A 199 16.12 8.23 9.69
CA GLY A 199 15.81 9.43 8.89
C GLY A 199 16.15 9.28 7.43
N LEU A 200 17.34 8.73 7.13
CA LEU A 200 17.79 8.48 5.75
C LEU A 200 16.89 7.45 5.03
N ILE A 201 16.55 6.35 5.70
CA ILE A 201 15.68 5.31 5.10
C ILE A 201 14.28 5.87 4.89
N LEU A 202 13.72 6.58 5.86
CA LEU A 202 12.38 7.18 5.74
C LEU A 202 12.32 8.19 4.58
N ALA A 203 13.31 9.06 4.49
CA ALA A 203 13.43 10.05 3.41
C ALA A 203 13.66 9.37 2.05
N GLY A 204 14.58 8.42 1.95
CA GLY A 204 14.88 7.71 0.71
C GLY A 204 13.69 6.92 0.18
N THR A 205 12.97 6.21 1.04
CA THR A 205 11.80 5.43 0.64
C THR A 205 10.59 6.30 0.29
N SER A 206 10.50 7.54 0.80
CA SER A 206 9.42 8.49 0.49
C SER A 206 9.36 8.88 -1.00
N VAL A 207 10.44 8.68 -1.75
CA VAL A 207 10.50 8.93 -3.19
C VAL A 207 9.33 8.26 -3.94
N VAL A 208 8.87 7.11 -3.47
CA VAL A 208 7.71 6.38 -4.02
C VAL A 208 6.45 7.24 -4.06
N THR A 209 6.18 7.96 -2.97
CA THR A 209 5.02 8.86 -2.87
C THR A 209 5.27 10.20 -3.55
N VAL A 210 6.52 10.71 -3.47
CA VAL A 210 6.91 11.97 -4.12
C VAL A 210 6.76 11.87 -5.63
N VAL A 211 7.24 10.80 -6.26
CA VAL A 211 7.11 10.58 -7.71
C VAL A 211 5.64 10.56 -8.13
N ARG A 212 4.78 9.87 -7.38
CA ARG A 212 3.36 9.84 -7.67
C ARG A 212 2.69 11.21 -7.51
N GLU A 213 3.02 11.95 -6.45
CA GLU A 213 2.49 13.29 -6.21
C GLU A 213 2.93 14.26 -7.31
N LEU A 214 4.20 14.20 -7.74
CA LEU A 214 4.70 15.00 -8.87
C LEU A 214 3.97 14.65 -10.17
N ALA A 215 3.77 13.37 -10.47
CA ALA A 215 3.00 12.94 -11.63
C ALA A 215 1.56 13.49 -11.60
N TYR A 216 0.93 13.48 -10.42
CA TYR A 216 -0.40 14.09 -10.25
C TYR A 216 -0.37 15.60 -10.50
N GLN A 217 0.58 16.35 -9.91
CA GLN A 217 0.69 17.80 -10.09
C GLN A 217 0.96 18.16 -11.56
N LEU A 218 1.86 17.45 -12.23
CA LEU A 218 2.10 17.63 -13.66
C LEU A 218 0.84 17.37 -14.49
N SER A 219 0.09 16.32 -14.20
CA SER A 219 -1.17 16.03 -14.90
C SER A 219 -2.25 17.13 -14.73
N LYS A 220 -2.12 17.98 -13.72
CA LYS A 220 -3.00 19.13 -13.47
C LYS A 220 -2.60 20.35 -14.27
N ILE A 221 -1.31 20.52 -14.54
CA ILE A 221 -0.76 21.65 -15.30
C ILE A 221 -1.05 21.49 -16.81
N PHE A 222 -0.98 20.24 -17.32
CA PHE A 222 -1.19 19.95 -18.75
C PHE A 222 -2.69 19.76 -19.13
N LYS A 223 -3.61 20.20 -18.31
CA LYS A 223 -5.04 20.30 -18.61
C LYS A 223 -5.50 21.73 -18.76
#